data_f730df40c7c073e03c1555056231dce1
#
_entry.id   f730df40c7c073e03c1555056231dce1
#
_cell.length_a   1.000
_cell.length_b   1.000
_cell.length_c   1.000
_cell.angle_alpha   90.00
_cell.angle_beta   90.00
_cell.angle_gamma   90.00
#
_symmetry.space_group_name_H-M   'P 1'
#
loop_
_entity.id
_entity.type
_entity.pdbx_description
1 polymer ?
#
loop_
_entity_poly.entity_id
_entity_poly.type
_entity_poly.pdbx_seq_one_letter_code
_entity_poly.pdbx_strand_id
1 'polypeptide(L)'
;MRKRGFIREPVKRAALILLAAIMITAGTGCAATSQKGGSTVSEQEENKKDEQAASAGEGSSMKNGVEYAAEEGGTAAGAAETTVREKENAGGKKKAEKTPETDLLQEIPENPVQNDDGSVTMDVFAMDTYMHLLAYGADPGDPKQAEKAVRAAAKEIHSLDSRLSTGLADSEVSRLNAAGGGALSGIVRELILRSQDLRKETGGLFEIAIYPVMKLWGFPTQEFRVPEKEEIDAALKLADASAISVTTKTVTETVPLTPEEAAQAKAAAAGKTGTETGKDEAGQNAENTENSSTSATAAVPAVKTVTKKVTEAKYGIKGMEIDLGGIAKGYTGDRVMQVFKKAGIYSGLISLGGNVQALGSKPDGSPWRVAIQDPQNELEYLGVLEISDKAVITSGGYERFFEEDGVRYHHIIDPRTGYPADSGLISATIISEDGTLADGLSTSLFIMGKDEAEEFWRANSDKFDYILESADGRLYVTEGDVGSFTTNAKTIVIRKKK
;
A
#
# COMPACT_ATOMS: atom_id res chain seq x y z
N MET A 1 -24.29 4.07 28.79
CA MET A 1 -23.89 5.01 27.75
C MET A 1 -23.64 4.22 26.47
N ARG A 2 -24.42 4.45 25.42
CA ARG A 2 -24.32 3.66 24.16
C ARG A 2 -23.20 4.19 23.31
N LYS A 3 -22.12 3.42 23.16
CA LYS A 3 -21.08 3.65 22.15
C LYS A 3 -21.71 3.48 20.76
N ARG A 4 -21.93 4.56 20.03
CA ARG A 4 -22.25 4.51 18.62
C ARG A 4 -20.92 4.43 17.85
N GLY A 5 -20.48 3.21 17.56
CA GLY A 5 -19.41 2.99 16.59
C GLY A 5 -19.94 3.34 15.19
N PHE A 6 -19.46 4.41 14.63
CA PHE A 6 -19.78 4.87 13.28
C PHE A 6 -18.61 4.52 12.36
N ILE A 7 -18.50 3.26 11.93
CA ILE A 7 -17.66 2.86 10.82
C ILE A 7 -18.42 1.77 10.05
N ARG A 8 -19.33 2.16 9.17
CA ARG A 8 -20.02 1.22 8.27
C ARG A 8 -20.19 1.71 6.84
N GLU A 9 -19.59 2.85 6.46
CA GLU A 9 -19.80 3.43 5.14
C GLU A 9 -18.56 3.55 4.23
N PRO A 10 -17.29 3.44 4.66
CA PRO A 10 -16.18 3.77 3.77
C PRO A 10 -16.05 2.81 2.57
N VAL A 11 -16.41 1.54 2.73
CA VAL A 11 -16.24 0.56 1.64
C VAL A 11 -17.29 0.72 0.53
N LYS A 12 -18.55 1.01 0.87
CA LYS A 12 -19.60 1.33 -0.13
C LYS A 12 -19.32 2.66 -0.82
N ARG A 13 -18.75 3.63 -0.08
CA ARG A 13 -18.37 4.94 -0.59
C ARG A 13 -17.16 4.86 -1.51
N ALA A 14 -16.12 4.08 -1.16
CA ALA A 14 -14.97 3.85 -2.05
C ALA A 14 -15.37 3.26 -3.40
N ALA A 15 -16.30 2.29 -3.43
CA ALA A 15 -16.81 1.73 -4.68
C ALA A 15 -17.61 2.74 -5.51
N LEU A 16 -18.41 3.62 -4.87
CA LEU A 16 -19.16 4.67 -5.57
C LEU A 16 -18.26 5.78 -6.12
N ILE A 17 -17.24 6.19 -5.38
CA ILE A 17 -16.27 7.22 -5.76
C ILE A 17 -15.38 6.72 -6.90
N LEU A 18 -14.98 5.45 -6.86
CA LEU A 18 -14.23 4.81 -7.94
C LEU A 18 -15.01 4.78 -9.25
N LEU A 19 -16.33 4.48 -9.20
CA LEU A 19 -17.20 4.55 -10.37
C LEU A 19 -17.30 5.99 -10.93
N ALA A 20 -17.33 7.03 -10.10
CA ALA A 20 -17.35 8.41 -10.55
C ALA A 20 -16.04 8.84 -11.22
N ALA A 21 -14.88 8.43 -10.69
CA ALA A 21 -13.58 8.71 -11.29
C ALA A 21 -13.40 8.00 -12.65
N ILE A 22 -14.00 6.81 -12.83
CA ILE A 22 -13.93 6.01 -14.06
C ILE A 22 -14.96 6.49 -15.11
N MET A 23 -16.16 6.97 -14.70
CA MET A 23 -17.15 7.50 -15.64
C MET A 23 -16.70 8.76 -16.39
N ILE A 24 -15.73 9.52 -15.87
CA ILE A 24 -15.11 10.66 -16.58
C ILE A 24 -14.23 10.18 -17.74
N THR A 25 -13.83 8.91 -17.79
CA THR A 25 -13.01 8.36 -18.88
C THR A 25 -13.83 7.86 -20.08
N ALA A 26 -15.12 7.57 -19.92
CA ALA A 26 -15.99 6.97 -20.95
C ALA A 26 -16.94 7.96 -21.65
N GLY A 27 -16.92 9.26 -21.34
CA GLY A 27 -17.89 10.26 -21.80
C GLY A 27 -17.51 10.96 -23.10
N THR A 28 -18.02 10.45 -24.16
CA THR A 28 -18.64 11.10 -25.36
C THR A 28 -17.86 12.22 -26.08
N GLY A 29 -17.43 11.90 -27.29
CA GLY A 29 -17.27 12.88 -28.34
C GLY A 29 -18.61 13.54 -28.71
N CYS A 30 -18.81 14.76 -28.22
CA CYS A 30 -19.76 15.69 -28.80
C CYS A 30 -19.01 16.96 -29.18
N ALA A 31 -19.00 17.23 -30.47
CA ALA A 31 -18.46 18.44 -31.07
C ALA A 31 -19.15 19.68 -30.46
N ALA A 32 -18.38 20.56 -29.86
CA ALA A 32 -18.79 21.93 -29.57
C ALA A 32 -17.91 22.90 -30.35
N THR A 33 -18.54 23.63 -31.18
CA THR A 33 -18.05 24.69 -32.05
C THR A 33 -17.30 25.78 -31.27
N SER A 34 -16.19 26.16 -31.85
CA SER A 34 -15.33 27.31 -31.55
C SER A 34 -16.11 28.60 -31.25
N GLN A 35 -15.88 29.21 -30.10
CA GLN A 35 -15.91 30.66 -29.96
C GLN A 35 -14.60 31.12 -29.28
N LYS A 36 -13.84 31.91 -30.04
CA LYS A 36 -12.68 32.66 -29.60
C LYS A 36 -13.09 33.77 -28.63
N GLY A 37 -12.55 33.79 -27.45
CA GLY A 37 -12.58 34.90 -26.53
C GLY A 37 -11.23 35.01 -25.83
N GLY A 38 -10.38 35.91 -26.34
CA GLY A 38 -9.10 36.18 -25.72
C GLY A 38 -9.30 36.97 -24.41
N SER A 39 -8.55 36.57 -23.38
CA SER A 39 -8.32 37.41 -22.22
C SER A 39 -6.83 37.37 -21.88
N THR A 40 -6.22 38.52 -22.04
CA THR A 40 -4.84 38.85 -21.74
C THR A 40 -4.59 38.82 -20.24
N VAL A 41 -3.55 38.10 -19.83
CA VAL A 41 -2.99 38.13 -18.48
C VAL A 41 -2.18 39.44 -18.33
N SER A 42 -2.60 40.32 -17.40
CA SER A 42 -1.81 41.45 -16.98
C SER A 42 -0.89 41.06 -15.85
N GLU A 43 0.42 41.16 -16.10
CA GLU A 43 1.44 41.19 -15.07
C GLU A 43 1.29 42.45 -14.21
N GLN A 44 1.24 42.27 -12.91
CA GLN A 44 1.53 43.37 -11.94
C GLN A 44 2.76 42.99 -11.11
N GLU A 45 3.85 43.68 -11.40
CA GLU A 45 5.01 43.82 -10.53
C GLU A 45 4.60 44.70 -9.32
N GLU A 46 4.78 44.20 -8.11
CA GLU A 46 4.76 45.03 -6.91
C GLU A 46 6.18 45.25 -6.39
N ASN A 47 6.57 46.55 -6.50
CA ASN A 47 7.78 47.10 -5.91
C ASN A 47 7.61 47.29 -4.41
N LYS A 48 8.68 46.94 -3.67
CA LYS A 48 8.95 47.30 -2.27
C LYS A 48 9.04 48.81 -2.09
N LYS A 49 8.47 49.31 -1.00
CA LYS A 49 9.07 50.39 -0.17
C LYS A 49 8.61 50.26 1.27
N ASP A 50 9.63 50.34 2.11
CA ASP A 50 9.59 50.48 3.58
C ASP A 50 8.89 51.76 4.02
N GLU A 51 8.22 51.75 5.17
CA GLU A 51 8.51 52.68 6.29
C GLU A 51 7.61 52.47 7.52
N GLN A 52 8.24 52.60 8.63
CA GLN A 52 7.92 52.56 10.04
C GLN A 52 6.67 53.36 10.50
N ALA A 53 6.05 52.92 11.56
CA ALA A 53 5.97 53.51 12.89
C ALA A 53 4.60 53.36 13.58
N ALA A 54 4.63 52.70 14.70
CA ALA A 54 4.14 53.06 16.03
C ALA A 54 2.65 53.33 16.32
N SER A 55 2.25 52.69 17.37
CA SER A 55 1.48 53.06 18.57
C SER A 55 0.01 52.63 18.69
N ALA A 56 -0.17 51.79 19.69
CA ALA A 56 -1.13 51.82 20.81
C ALA A 56 -2.63 52.14 20.56
N GLY A 57 -3.46 51.31 21.13
CA GLY A 57 -4.84 51.67 21.42
C GLY A 57 -5.76 50.51 21.77
N GLU A 58 -6.07 50.40 23.00
CA GLU A 58 -6.95 49.55 23.76
C GLU A 58 -8.32 49.18 23.16
N GLY A 59 -8.75 47.96 23.43
CA GLY A 59 -10.03 47.62 24.07
C GLY A 59 -11.31 47.70 23.27
N SER A 60 -11.96 46.56 23.05
CA SER A 60 -13.36 46.39 23.48
C SER A 60 -13.86 44.98 23.16
N SER A 61 -14.35 44.33 24.19
CA SER A 61 -15.16 43.12 24.22
C SER A 61 -16.52 43.36 23.57
N MET A 62 -16.98 42.47 22.69
CA MET A 62 -18.43 42.26 22.48
C MET A 62 -18.72 40.80 22.30
N LYS A 63 -19.39 40.26 23.29
CA LYS A 63 -20.17 39.02 23.24
C LYS A 63 -21.40 39.24 22.36
N ASN A 64 -21.67 38.33 21.43
CA ASN A 64 -23.03 38.13 20.92
C ASN A 64 -23.36 36.65 20.93
N GLY A 65 -24.20 36.29 21.90
CA GLY A 65 -24.92 35.05 21.94
C GLY A 65 -26.11 35.08 20.95
N VAL A 66 -26.39 33.98 20.33
CA VAL A 66 -27.67 33.73 19.67
C VAL A 66 -28.29 32.50 20.30
N GLU A 67 -29.34 32.76 21.09
CA GLU A 67 -30.30 31.76 21.60
C GLU A 67 -31.16 31.23 20.43
N TYR A 68 -31.36 29.93 20.36
CA TYR A 68 -32.48 29.34 19.63
C TYR A 68 -33.42 28.66 20.61
N ALA A 69 -34.67 29.16 20.60
CA ALA A 69 -35.79 28.73 21.39
C ALA A 69 -36.27 27.33 21.01
N ALA A 70 -36.69 26.57 22.04
CA ALA A 70 -37.41 25.33 21.95
C ALA A 70 -38.89 25.61 21.68
N GLU A 71 -39.54 24.85 20.78
CA GLU A 71 -41.00 24.66 20.81
C GLU A 71 -41.34 23.19 21.09
N GLU A 72 -42.10 23.03 22.15
CA GLU A 72 -42.74 21.78 22.58
C GLU A 72 -44.09 21.56 21.83
N GLY A 73 -44.43 20.30 21.63
CA GLY A 73 -45.81 19.84 21.33
C GLY A 73 -45.80 18.36 20.96
N GLY A 74 -46.16 17.47 21.67
CA GLY A 74 -47.22 17.00 22.53
C GLY A 74 -48.07 15.92 21.84
N THR A 75 -48.18 14.77 22.46
CA THR A 75 -49.25 13.77 22.74
C THR A 75 -48.99 12.39 22.11
N ALA A 76 -48.73 11.43 22.94
CA ALA A 76 -49.56 10.47 23.69
C ALA A 76 -49.83 9.12 22.99
N ALA A 77 -49.56 8.07 23.76
CA ALA A 77 -50.26 6.80 23.99
C ALA A 77 -49.85 5.55 23.16
N GLY A 78 -49.53 4.51 23.95
CA GLY A 78 -49.68 3.12 23.56
C GLY A 78 -48.72 2.15 24.24
N ALA A 79 -49.01 1.77 25.48
CA ALA A 79 -48.31 0.70 26.20
C ALA A 79 -48.69 -0.69 25.67
N ALA A 80 -47.71 -1.58 25.56
CA ALA A 80 -47.94 -3.01 25.68
C ALA A 80 -46.71 -3.67 26.30
N GLU A 81 -46.82 -4.02 27.56
CA GLU A 81 -45.95 -4.98 28.27
C GLU A 81 -46.11 -6.37 27.69
N THR A 82 -45.01 -7.05 27.44
CA THR A 82 -45.01 -8.51 27.40
C THR A 82 -43.76 -9.03 28.11
N THR A 83 -43.99 -9.53 29.30
CA THR A 83 -43.06 -10.33 30.12
C THR A 83 -42.79 -11.67 29.45
N VAL A 84 -41.51 -12.04 29.28
CA VAL A 84 -41.11 -13.44 29.09
C VAL A 84 -39.90 -13.76 29.98
N ARG A 85 -40.10 -14.85 30.69
CA ARG A 85 -39.31 -15.50 31.72
C ARG A 85 -37.90 -15.83 31.29
N GLU A 86 -36.97 -15.62 32.22
CA GLU A 86 -35.66 -16.25 32.27
C GLU A 86 -35.75 -17.79 32.29
N LYS A 87 -34.94 -18.44 31.49
CA LYS A 87 -34.47 -19.80 31.71
C LYS A 87 -32.98 -19.82 31.47
N GLU A 88 -32.23 -20.04 32.55
CA GLU A 88 -30.83 -20.48 32.50
C GLU A 88 -30.73 -21.80 31.74
N ASN A 89 -29.77 -21.92 30.84
CA ASN A 89 -29.14 -23.21 30.61
C ASN A 89 -27.72 -23.08 30.08
N ALA A 90 -26.89 -24.02 30.51
CA ALA A 90 -25.44 -24.08 30.51
C ALA A 90 -24.80 -24.29 29.15
N GLY A 91 -23.55 -23.79 29.03
CA GLY A 91 -22.45 -24.47 28.37
C GLY A 91 -22.53 -24.68 26.84
N GLY A 92 -22.08 -23.70 26.05
CA GLY A 92 -21.77 -23.89 24.66
C GLY A 92 -20.74 -22.88 24.19
N LYS A 93 -19.58 -23.35 23.77
CA LYS A 93 -18.55 -22.51 23.12
C LYS A 93 -19.20 -21.75 21.96
N LYS A 94 -19.41 -20.44 22.12
CA LYS A 94 -19.84 -19.58 21.02
C LYS A 94 -18.71 -19.49 20.02
N LYS A 95 -18.89 -20.10 18.84
CA LYS A 95 -18.22 -19.75 17.61
C LYS A 95 -18.46 -18.26 17.39
N ALA A 96 -17.42 -17.48 17.12
CA ALA A 96 -17.55 -16.09 16.72
C ALA A 96 -18.48 -16.02 15.50
N GLU A 97 -19.59 -15.36 15.64
CA GLU A 97 -20.56 -15.12 14.56
C GLU A 97 -19.91 -14.12 13.60
N LYS A 98 -19.56 -14.57 12.40
CA LYS A 98 -19.12 -13.70 11.31
C LYS A 98 -20.24 -12.71 11.02
N THR A 99 -19.92 -11.43 11.04
CA THR A 99 -20.88 -10.39 10.67
C THR A 99 -21.21 -10.51 9.17
N PRO A 100 -22.48 -10.32 8.76
CA PRO A 100 -22.92 -10.49 7.36
C PRO A 100 -22.21 -9.59 6.33
N GLU A 101 -21.52 -8.55 6.78
CA GLU A 101 -20.84 -7.58 5.91
C GLU A 101 -19.48 -8.07 5.43
N THR A 102 -18.79 -8.93 6.18
CA THR A 102 -17.54 -9.55 5.76
C THR A 102 -17.77 -10.59 4.66
N ASP A 103 -18.94 -11.21 4.61
CA ASP A 103 -19.29 -12.17 3.57
C ASP A 103 -19.63 -11.50 2.22
N LEU A 104 -20.17 -10.26 2.23
CA LEU A 104 -20.49 -9.52 0.99
C LEU A 104 -19.26 -9.02 0.24
N LEU A 105 -18.14 -8.78 0.92
CA LEU A 105 -16.90 -8.32 0.30
C LEU A 105 -16.05 -9.50 -0.26
N GLN A 106 -16.29 -10.72 0.20
CA GLN A 106 -15.63 -11.93 -0.32
C GLN A 106 -16.29 -12.46 -1.62
N GLU A 107 -17.43 -11.90 -2.02
CA GLU A 107 -18.21 -12.32 -3.20
C GLU A 107 -18.07 -11.37 -4.41
N ILE A 108 -17.08 -10.45 -4.45
CA ILE A 108 -16.80 -9.72 -5.68
C ILE A 108 -16.26 -10.75 -6.68
N PRO A 109 -17.04 -11.08 -7.74
CA PRO A 109 -16.56 -12.07 -8.69
C PRO A 109 -15.36 -11.50 -9.43
N GLU A 110 -14.17 -12.02 -9.16
CA GLU A 110 -12.92 -11.66 -9.82
C GLU A 110 -12.89 -12.19 -11.26
N ASN A 111 -13.81 -11.67 -12.09
CA ASN A 111 -13.89 -12.02 -13.49
C ASN A 111 -13.63 -10.77 -14.34
N PRO A 112 -12.74 -10.88 -15.34
CA PRO A 112 -12.56 -9.82 -16.31
C PRO A 112 -13.85 -9.51 -17.06
N VAL A 113 -14.09 -8.23 -17.30
CA VAL A 113 -15.21 -7.70 -18.07
C VAL A 113 -14.64 -6.95 -19.27
N GLN A 114 -15.05 -7.35 -20.47
CA GLN A 114 -14.76 -6.58 -21.67
C GLN A 114 -15.76 -5.43 -21.80
N ASN A 115 -15.24 -4.23 -22.06
CA ASN A 115 -16.02 -3.02 -22.25
C ASN A 115 -16.18 -2.70 -23.75
N ASP A 116 -17.17 -1.86 -24.07
CA ASP A 116 -17.48 -1.46 -25.47
C ASP A 116 -16.32 -0.68 -26.12
N ASP A 117 -15.46 -0.03 -25.35
CA ASP A 117 -14.29 0.70 -25.83
C ASP A 117 -13.07 -0.21 -26.09
N GLY A 118 -13.22 -1.53 -25.94
CA GLY A 118 -12.19 -2.51 -26.13
C GLY A 118 -11.25 -2.70 -24.94
N SER A 119 -11.46 -2.00 -23.83
CA SER A 119 -10.76 -2.26 -22.59
C SER A 119 -11.25 -3.52 -21.90
N VAL A 120 -10.42 -4.09 -21.05
CA VAL A 120 -10.80 -5.15 -20.11
C VAL A 120 -10.56 -4.64 -18.70
N THR A 121 -11.58 -4.75 -17.87
CA THR A 121 -11.52 -4.39 -16.45
C THR A 121 -11.64 -5.63 -15.57
N MET A 122 -11.10 -5.53 -14.35
CA MET A 122 -11.24 -6.55 -13.32
C MET A 122 -11.15 -5.89 -11.94
N ASP A 123 -12.07 -6.27 -11.07
CA ASP A 123 -12.09 -5.81 -9.69
C ASP A 123 -11.50 -6.87 -8.77
N VAL A 124 -10.76 -6.42 -7.75
CA VAL A 124 -10.08 -7.26 -6.77
C VAL A 124 -10.27 -6.66 -5.38
N PHE A 125 -10.48 -7.49 -4.37
CA PHE A 125 -10.42 -7.07 -2.97
C PHE A 125 -9.18 -7.68 -2.30
N ALA A 126 -8.23 -6.84 -1.91
CA ALA A 126 -6.99 -7.23 -1.25
C ALA A 126 -6.44 -6.08 -0.42
N MET A 127 -5.55 -6.34 0.55
CA MET A 127 -4.93 -5.32 1.40
C MET A 127 -5.97 -4.40 2.07
N ASP A 128 -7.10 -4.98 2.51
CA ASP A 128 -8.24 -4.30 3.14
C ASP A 128 -8.88 -3.20 2.29
N THR A 129 -8.77 -3.28 0.95
CA THR A 129 -9.33 -2.27 0.06
C THR A 129 -9.82 -2.86 -1.26
N TYR A 130 -10.71 -2.09 -1.90
CA TYR A 130 -11.16 -2.36 -3.26
C TYR A 130 -10.12 -1.86 -4.27
N MET A 131 -9.88 -2.67 -5.29
CA MET A 131 -8.91 -2.40 -6.35
C MET A 131 -9.56 -2.58 -7.71
N HIS A 132 -9.25 -1.68 -8.63
CA HIS A 132 -9.74 -1.71 -10.00
C HIS A 132 -8.57 -1.77 -10.98
N LEU A 133 -8.63 -2.71 -11.91
CA LEU A 133 -7.65 -2.92 -12.97
C LEU A 133 -8.29 -2.66 -14.31
N LEU A 134 -7.62 -1.89 -15.18
CA LEU A 134 -8.04 -1.62 -16.56
C LEU A 134 -6.86 -1.80 -17.49
N ALA A 135 -7.04 -2.55 -18.57
CA ALA A 135 -6.00 -2.78 -19.58
C ALA A 135 -6.60 -2.79 -20.99
N TYR A 136 -5.88 -2.21 -21.95
CA TYR A 136 -6.15 -2.35 -23.37
C TYR A 136 -5.16 -3.35 -23.98
N GLY A 137 -5.67 -4.33 -24.74
CA GLY A 137 -4.86 -5.21 -25.57
C GLY A 137 -4.33 -4.51 -26.82
N ALA A 138 -3.36 -5.14 -27.49
CA ALA A 138 -2.83 -4.63 -28.76
C ALA A 138 -3.87 -4.68 -29.88
N ASP A 139 -4.82 -5.62 -29.82
CA ASP A 139 -5.96 -5.73 -30.72
C ASP A 139 -7.25 -5.48 -29.94
N PRO A 140 -7.93 -4.35 -30.16
CA PRO A 140 -9.20 -4.05 -29.51
C PRO A 140 -10.31 -5.08 -29.80
N GLY A 141 -10.20 -5.83 -30.89
CA GLY A 141 -11.15 -6.90 -31.26
C GLY A 141 -10.89 -8.24 -30.58
N ASP A 142 -9.71 -8.44 -29.95
CA ASP A 142 -9.38 -9.68 -29.20
C ASP A 142 -9.02 -9.36 -27.74
N PRO A 143 -9.96 -9.52 -26.79
CA PRO A 143 -9.74 -9.19 -25.38
C PRO A 143 -8.80 -10.15 -24.67
N LYS A 144 -8.44 -11.30 -25.26
CA LYS A 144 -7.71 -12.38 -24.55
C LYS A 144 -6.38 -11.93 -23.96
N GLN A 145 -5.65 -11.03 -24.63
CA GLN A 145 -4.39 -10.51 -24.11
C GLN A 145 -4.61 -9.70 -22.83
N ALA A 146 -5.58 -8.76 -22.87
CA ALA A 146 -5.92 -7.91 -21.73
C ALA A 146 -6.54 -8.73 -20.58
N GLU A 147 -7.44 -9.70 -20.88
CA GLU A 147 -7.98 -10.62 -19.86
C GLU A 147 -6.88 -11.40 -19.15
N LYS A 148 -5.92 -11.95 -19.91
CA LYS A 148 -4.77 -12.67 -19.33
C LYS A 148 -3.92 -11.75 -18.45
N ALA A 149 -3.74 -10.48 -18.86
CA ALA A 149 -2.96 -9.51 -18.13
C ALA A 149 -3.61 -9.12 -16.80
N VAL A 150 -4.91 -8.78 -16.79
CA VAL A 150 -5.62 -8.43 -15.55
C VAL A 150 -5.73 -9.60 -14.58
N ARG A 151 -5.94 -10.84 -15.07
CA ARG A 151 -5.89 -12.05 -14.23
C ARG A 151 -4.50 -12.28 -13.62
N ALA A 152 -3.44 -12.06 -14.39
CA ALA A 152 -2.07 -12.18 -13.87
C ALA A 152 -1.76 -11.09 -12.84
N ALA A 153 -2.27 -9.87 -13.04
CA ALA A 153 -2.16 -8.77 -12.10
C ALA A 153 -2.91 -9.07 -10.79
N ALA A 154 -4.14 -9.56 -10.85
CA ALA A 154 -4.91 -9.97 -9.67
C ALA A 154 -4.17 -11.06 -8.87
N LYS A 155 -3.61 -12.06 -9.55
CA LYS A 155 -2.80 -13.08 -8.90
C LYS A 155 -1.55 -12.52 -8.20
N GLU A 156 -0.87 -11.54 -8.81
CA GLU A 156 0.27 -10.86 -8.19
C GLU A 156 -0.17 -10.08 -6.95
N ILE A 157 -1.30 -9.36 -7.02
CA ILE A 157 -1.88 -8.61 -5.89
C ILE A 157 -2.14 -9.54 -4.71
N HIS A 158 -2.85 -10.66 -4.92
CA HIS A 158 -3.11 -11.64 -3.84
C HIS A 158 -1.83 -12.27 -3.28
N SER A 159 -0.84 -12.53 -4.14
CA SER A 159 0.46 -13.03 -3.69
C SER A 159 1.19 -12.03 -2.80
N LEU A 160 1.09 -10.73 -3.11
CA LEU A 160 1.66 -9.67 -2.29
C LEU A 160 0.89 -9.49 -0.98
N ASP A 161 -0.43 -9.45 -1.02
CA ASP A 161 -1.27 -9.36 0.18
C ASP A 161 -0.98 -10.50 1.16
N SER A 162 -0.95 -11.75 0.68
CA SER A 162 -0.64 -12.92 1.52
C SER A 162 0.75 -12.88 2.18
N ARG A 163 1.68 -12.08 1.67
CA ARG A 163 3.03 -11.91 2.23
C ARG A 163 3.17 -10.71 3.15
N LEU A 164 2.54 -9.59 2.79
CA LEU A 164 2.77 -8.27 3.39
C LEU A 164 1.79 -7.95 4.51
N SER A 165 0.63 -8.61 4.55
CA SER A 165 -0.42 -8.34 5.53
C SER A 165 0.04 -8.59 6.97
N THR A 166 -0.21 -7.64 7.85
CA THR A 166 -0.07 -7.81 9.31
C THR A 166 -1.30 -8.50 9.94
N GLY A 167 -2.43 -8.56 9.21
CA GLY A 167 -3.66 -9.20 9.65
C GLY A 167 -3.73 -10.71 9.40
N LEU A 168 -2.89 -11.25 8.48
CA LEU A 168 -2.82 -12.67 8.18
C LEU A 168 -1.71 -13.33 9.00
N ALA A 169 -2.06 -14.23 9.92
CA ALA A 169 -1.11 -14.87 10.83
C ALA A 169 0.03 -15.61 10.12
N ASP A 170 -0.27 -16.18 8.94
CA ASP A 170 0.70 -16.95 8.14
C ASP A 170 1.45 -16.10 7.10
N SER A 171 1.27 -14.79 7.09
CA SER A 171 2.05 -13.89 6.22
C SER A 171 3.52 -13.89 6.59
N GLU A 172 4.38 -13.47 5.67
CA GLU A 172 5.82 -13.34 5.96
C GLU A 172 6.07 -12.26 7.02
N VAL A 173 5.38 -11.11 6.90
CA VAL A 173 5.52 -9.99 7.85
C VAL A 173 5.06 -10.40 9.25
N SER A 174 3.90 -11.08 9.39
CA SER A 174 3.42 -11.53 10.70
C SER A 174 4.38 -12.54 11.36
N ARG A 175 4.95 -13.47 10.58
CA ARG A 175 5.96 -14.40 11.10
C ARG A 175 7.24 -13.71 11.55
N LEU A 176 7.71 -12.70 10.78
CA LEU A 176 8.87 -11.89 11.17
C LEU A 176 8.60 -11.12 12.47
N ASN A 177 7.42 -10.52 12.61
CA ASN A 177 7.01 -9.80 13.81
C ASN A 177 6.95 -10.73 15.02
N ALA A 178 6.36 -11.93 14.88
CA ALA A 178 6.25 -12.89 15.97
C ALA A 178 7.62 -13.43 16.42
N ALA A 179 8.58 -13.57 15.49
CA ALA A 179 9.92 -14.14 15.78
C ALA A 179 11.00 -13.09 16.10
N GLY A 180 10.73 -11.79 15.88
CA GLY A 180 11.72 -10.73 15.97
C GLY A 180 12.76 -10.79 14.85
N GLY A 181 12.36 -11.26 13.67
CA GLY A 181 13.18 -11.44 12.47
C GLY A 181 13.05 -12.83 11.87
N GLY A 182 13.88 -13.16 10.87
CA GLY A 182 13.84 -14.43 10.18
C GLY A 182 14.27 -14.36 8.72
N ALA A 183 14.05 -15.45 7.99
CA ALA A 183 14.35 -15.52 6.56
C ALA A 183 13.45 -14.59 5.75
N LEU A 184 14.04 -13.89 4.78
CA LEU A 184 13.38 -12.92 3.92
C LEU A 184 13.21 -13.45 2.50
N SER A 185 12.01 -13.28 1.94
CA SER A 185 11.82 -13.29 0.49
C SER A 185 12.50 -12.08 -0.15
N GLY A 186 12.71 -12.14 -1.47
CA GLY A 186 13.23 -10.99 -2.22
C GLY A 186 12.36 -9.74 -2.09
N ILE A 187 11.03 -9.93 -2.05
CA ILE A 187 10.03 -8.85 -1.94
C ILE A 187 10.12 -8.14 -0.59
N VAL A 188 10.01 -8.89 0.51
CA VAL A 188 10.05 -8.29 1.86
C VAL A 188 11.41 -7.68 2.14
N ARG A 189 12.49 -8.32 1.68
CA ARG A 189 13.84 -7.74 1.73
C ARG A 189 13.90 -6.38 1.05
N GLU A 190 13.41 -6.30 -0.19
CA GLU A 190 13.41 -5.06 -0.97
C GLU A 190 12.64 -3.95 -0.25
N LEU A 191 11.43 -4.25 0.22
CA LEU A 191 10.59 -3.28 0.92
C LEU A 191 11.21 -2.81 2.24
N ILE A 192 11.82 -3.69 3.04
CA ILE A 192 12.51 -3.28 4.27
C ILE A 192 13.67 -2.33 3.93
N LEU A 193 14.50 -2.65 2.94
CA LEU A 193 15.62 -1.80 2.56
C LEU A 193 15.17 -0.46 2.01
N ARG A 194 14.18 -0.43 1.11
CA ARG A 194 13.60 0.83 0.59
C ARG A 194 12.98 1.67 1.71
N SER A 195 12.33 1.03 2.67
CA SER A 195 11.76 1.72 3.83
C SER A 195 12.84 2.34 4.72
N GLN A 196 13.97 1.65 4.92
CA GLN A 196 15.10 2.18 5.67
C GLN A 196 15.76 3.38 4.95
N ASP A 197 15.89 3.30 3.62
CA ASP A 197 16.42 4.42 2.82
C ASP A 197 15.47 5.62 2.91
N LEU A 198 14.16 5.41 2.73
CA LEU A 198 13.15 6.46 2.83
C LEU A 198 13.07 7.05 4.25
N ARG A 199 13.17 6.21 5.30
CA ARG A 199 13.28 6.66 6.69
C ARG A 199 14.44 7.62 6.87
N LYS A 200 15.60 7.30 6.31
CA LYS A 200 16.79 8.14 6.39
C LYS A 200 16.59 9.46 5.62
N GLU A 201 16.05 9.39 4.41
CA GLU A 201 15.77 10.57 3.56
C GLU A 201 14.78 11.52 4.22
N THR A 202 13.73 11.00 4.87
CA THR A 202 12.65 11.77 5.52
C THR A 202 12.94 12.12 6.99
N GLY A 203 14.17 11.91 7.47
CA GLY A 203 14.53 12.21 8.86
C GLY A 203 13.78 11.38 9.92
N GLY A 204 13.29 10.19 9.55
CA GLY A 204 12.58 9.28 10.44
C GLY A 204 11.05 9.37 10.35
N LEU A 205 10.48 10.22 9.47
CA LEU A 205 9.03 10.36 9.35
C LEU A 205 8.37 9.18 8.64
N PHE A 206 9.08 8.51 7.73
CA PHE A 206 8.65 7.22 7.24
C PHE A 206 9.20 6.11 8.14
N GLU A 207 8.33 5.51 8.97
CA GLU A 207 8.75 4.54 9.99
C GLU A 207 7.90 3.26 9.93
N ILE A 208 8.46 2.19 9.39
CA ILE A 208 7.74 0.90 9.31
C ILE A 208 7.65 0.16 10.66
N ALA A 209 8.52 0.48 11.62
CA ALA A 209 8.46 -0.11 12.97
C ALA A 209 7.42 0.58 13.88
N ILE A 210 6.52 1.40 13.32
CA ILE A 210 5.45 2.10 14.03
C ILE A 210 4.29 1.17 14.46
N TYR A 211 4.25 -0.09 14.01
CA TYR A 211 3.14 -1.01 14.22
C TYR A 211 2.74 -1.19 15.69
N PRO A 212 3.65 -1.27 16.68
CA PRO A 212 3.28 -1.30 18.11
C PRO A 212 2.44 -0.09 18.54
N VAL A 213 2.72 1.11 18.01
CA VAL A 213 1.93 2.32 18.27
C VAL A 213 0.57 2.22 17.60
N MET A 214 0.51 1.78 16.34
CA MET A 214 -0.74 1.57 15.61
C MET A 214 -1.70 0.62 16.36
N LYS A 215 -1.15 -0.44 16.98
CA LYS A 215 -1.93 -1.38 17.80
C LYS A 215 -2.52 -0.74 19.05
N LEU A 216 -1.82 0.18 19.70
CA LEU A 216 -2.33 0.91 20.87
C LEU A 216 -3.57 1.74 20.51
N TRP A 217 -3.55 2.40 19.36
CA TRP A 217 -4.67 3.19 18.84
C TRP A 217 -5.83 2.30 18.33
N GLY A 218 -5.61 0.99 18.16
CA GLY A 218 -6.60 0.03 17.69
C GLY A 218 -6.84 0.02 16.18
N PHE A 219 -6.00 0.68 15.36
CA PHE A 219 -6.19 0.75 13.90
C PHE A 219 -6.17 -0.62 13.21
N PRO A 220 -5.29 -1.58 13.57
CA PRO A 220 -5.29 -2.90 12.94
C PRO A 220 -6.51 -3.78 13.29
N THR A 221 -7.11 -3.58 14.47
CA THR A 221 -8.21 -4.42 14.98
C THR A 221 -9.57 -3.72 14.92
N GLN A 222 -9.60 -2.42 14.62
CA GLN A 222 -10.77 -1.54 14.71
C GLN A 222 -11.35 -1.45 16.13
N GLU A 223 -10.56 -1.85 17.14
CA GLU A 223 -10.88 -1.66 18.56
C GLU A 223 -10.27 -0.35 19.04
N PHE A 224 -10.83 0.77 18.56
CA PHE A 224 -10.27 2.09 18.73
C PHE A 224 -10.32 2.57 20.17
N ARG A 225 -9.26 3.26 20.58
CA ARG A 225 -9.17 3.99 21.85
C ARG A 225 -8.13 5.10 21.74
N VAL A 226 -8.20 6.09 22.62
CA VAL A 226 -7.09 7.03 22.85
C VAL A 226 -6.17 6.41 23.92
N PRO A 227 -4.90 6.09 23.58
CA PRO A 227 -3.98 5.51 24.56
C PRO A 227 -3.47 6.54 25.56
N GLU A 228 -3.05 6.08 26.74
CA GLU A 228 -2.36 6.92 27.70
C GLU A 228 -0.95 7.29 27.20
N LYS A 229 -0.47 8.48 27.60
CA LYS A 229 0.83 8.99 27.17
C LYS A 229 1.98 8.01 27.47
N GLU A 230 1.96 7.39 28.63
CA GLU A 230 2.98 6.44 29.09
C GLU A 230 3.02 5.17 28.21
N GLU A 231 1.85 4.74 27.70
CA GLU A 231 1.76 3.61 26.77
C GLU A 231 2.39 4.00 25.42
N ILE A 232 2.07 5.20 24.92
CA ILE A 232 2.63 5.74 23.67
C ILE A 232 4.15 5.88 23.79
N ASP A 233 4.65 6.49 24.87
CA ASP A 233 6.08 6.68 25.13
C ASP A 233 6.83 5.33 25.23
N ALA A 234 6.17 4.29 25.72
CA ALA A 234 6.74 2.94 25.77
C ALA A 234 6.79 2.29 24.37
N ALA A 235 5.73 2.43 23.57
CA ALA A 235 5.66 1.86 22.24
C ALA A 235 6.59 2.57 21.23
N LEU A 236 6.75 3.89 21.35
CA LEU A 236 7.68 4.66 20.52
C LEU A 236 9.14 4.20 20.65
N LYS A 237 9.54 3.66 21.80
CA LYS A 237 10.89 3.08 21.97
C LYS A 237 11.13 1.84 21.11
N LEU A 238 10.07 1.25 20.56
CA LEU A 238 10.13 0.10 19.66
C LEU A 238 10.14 0.53 18.18
N ALA A 239 9.81 1.79 17.89
CA ALA A 239 9.61 2.33 16.55
C ALA A 239 10.93 2.89 15.96
N ASP A 240 11.87 2.00 15.66
CA ASP A 240 13.14 2.38 15.01
C ASP A 240 13.59 1.32 14.01
N ALA A 241 13.13 1.42 12.77
CA ALA A 241 13.49 0.48 11.70
C ALA A 241 14.98 0.51 11.33
N SER A 242 15.76 1.51 11.78
CA SER A 242 17.22 1.50 11.60
C SER A 242 17.91 0.40 12.41
N ALA A 243 17.25 -0.10 13.44
CA ALA A 243 17.71 -1.24 14.23
C ALA A 243 17.47 -2.62 13.57
N ILE A 244 16.82 -2.66 12.39
CA ILE A 244 16.66 -3.90 11.61
C ILE A 244 17.93 -4.13 10.80
N SER A 245 18.63 -5.22 11.06
CA SER A 245 19.77 -5.65 10.26
C SER A 245 19.33 -6.69 9.22
N VAL A 246 19.71 -6.46 7.95
CA VAL A 246 19.46 -7.40 6.84
C VAL A 246 20.82 -7.98 6.42
N THR A 247 20.97 -9.30 6.53
CA THR A 247 22.23 -9.99 6.21
C THR A 247 21.97 -11.14 5.26
N THR A 248 22.93 -11.39 4.35
CA THR A 248 22.91 -12.54 3.45
C THR A 248 24.05 -13.48 3.81
N LYS A 249 23.72 -14.72 4.13
CA LYS A 249 24.68 -15.77 4.43
C LYS A 249 24.58 -16.93 3.44
N THR A 250 25.69 -17.62 3.25
CA THR A 250 25.72 -18.85 2.48
C THR A 250 25.47 -20.03 3.44
N VAL A 251 24.42 -20.79 3.17
CA VAL A 251 24.05 -21.97 3.97
C VAL A 251 24.22 -23.22 3.10
N THR A 252 24.85 -24.24 3.68
CA THR A 252 25.03 -25.53 3.05
C THR A 252 24.05 -26.52 3.69
N GLU A 253 23.17 -27.08 2.89
CA GLU A 253 22.15 -28.03 3.33
C GLU A 253 22.38 -29.39 2.67
N THR A 254 22.09 -30.44 3.39
CA THR A 254 22.03 -31.80 2.85
C THR A 254 20.58 -32.11 2.50
N VAL A 255 20.30 -32.34 1.21
CA VAL A 255 18.96 -32.63 0.70
C VAL A 255 18.92 -34.03 0.08
N PRO A 256 17.78 -34.73 0.14
CA PRO A 256 17.61 -36.01 -0.57
C PRO A 256 17.85 -35.82 -2.06
N LEU A 257 18.41 -36.83 -2.72
CA LEU A 257 18.48 -36.86 -4.19
C LEU A 257 17.07 -36.99 -4.78
N THR A 258 16.83 -36.27 -5.88
CA THR A 258 15.62 -36.54 -6.68
C THR A 258 15.69 -37.97 -7.29
N PRO A 259 14.56 -38.57 -7.68
CA PRO A 259 14.56 -39.88 -8.32
C PRO A 259 15.50 -39.97 -9.55
N GLU A 260 15.57 -38.90 -10.34
CA GLU A 260 16.45 -38.80 -11.51
C GLU A 260 17.93 -38.75 -11.11
N GLU A 261 18.27 -37.92 -10.12
CA GLU A 261 19.63 -37.79 -9.60
C GLU A 261 20.10 -39.13 -8.94
N ALA A 262 19.20 -39.77 -8.21
CA ALA A 262 19.50 -41.10 -7.64
C ALA A 262 19.74 -42.17 -8.72
N ALA A 263 18.98 -42.12 -9.81
CA ALA A 263 19.17 -43.01 -10.95
C ALA A 263 20.51 -42.72 -11.67
N GLN A 264 20.86 -41.44 -11.88
CA GLN A 264 22.14 -41.05 -12.47
C GLN A 264 23.33 -41.48 -11.60
N ALA A 265 23.22 -41.27 -10.26
CA ALA A 265 24.27 -41.67 -9.34
C ALA A 265 24.47 -43.19 -9.30
N LYS A 266 23.38 -43.98 -9.39
CA LYS A 266 23.46 -45.45 -9.53
C LYS A 266 24.12 -45.89 -10.85
N ALA A 267 23.78 -45.21 -11.95
CA ALA A 267 24.40 -45.52 -13.28
C ALA A 267 25.89 -45.18 -13.29
N ALA A 268 26.29 -44.04 -12.68
CA ALA A 268 27.67 -43.64 -12.56
C ALA A 268 28.50 -44.59 -11.63
N ALA A 269 27.89 -45.15 -10.59
CA ALA A 269 28.51 -46.14 -9.74
C ALA A 269 28.70 -47.51 -10.46
N ALA A 270 27.72 -47.90 -11.28
CA ALA A 270 27.78 -49.11 -12.08
C ALA A 270 28.81 -49.02 -13.24
N GLY A 271 29.03 -47.85 -13.81
CA GLY A 271 30.02 -47.63 -14.88
C GLY A 271 31.50 -47.66 -14.45
N LYS A 272 31.78 -47.57 -13.14
CA LYS A 272 33.16 -47.61 -12.61
C LYS A 272 33.67 -49.01 -12.29
N THR A 273 32.86 -50.05 -12.44
CA THR A 273 33.23 -51.49 -12.20
C THR A 273 33.68 -52.22 -13.46
N GLY A 274 33.88 -51.57 -14.58
CA GLY A 274 34.32 -52.22 -15.83
C GLY A 274 35.48 -51.49 -16.45
N THR A 275 36.71 -51.88 -16.14
CA THR A 275 37.91 -52.03 -16.98
C THR A 275 39.20 -51.91 -16.19
N GLU A 276 39.67 -53.04 -15.67
CA GLU A 276 41.12 -53.31 -15.61
C GLU A 276 41.31 -54.79 -16.05
N THR A 277 41.42 -54.97 -17.35
CA THR A 277 42.02 -56.19 -17.90
C THR A 277 43.49 -55.88 -18.14
N GLY A 278 44.31 -56.07 -17.10
CA GLY A 278 45.74 -56.23 -17.26
C GLY A 278 46.04 -57.63 -17.80
N LYS A 279 46.60 -57.71 -19.00
CA LYS A 279 47.29 -58.91 -19.50
C LYS A 279 48.57 -59.02 -18.70
N ASP A 280 48.82 -60.19 -18.08
CA ASP A 280 50.14 -60.77 -17.96
C ASP A 280 50.03 -62.32 -17.89
N GLU A 281 50.93 -62.88 -18.69
CA GLU A 281 51.10 -64.30 -18.90
C GLU A 281 51.80 -65.01 -17.73
N ALA A 282 51.51 -66.32 -17.64
CA ALA A 282 52.32 -67.43 -17.15
C ALA A 282 52.24 -67.79 -15.68
N GLY A 283 51.77 -69.05 -15.48
CA GLY A 283 52.46 -70.00 -14.64
C GLY A 283 51.81 -70.47 -13.34
N GLN A 284 51.15 -71.64 -13.43
CA GLN A 284 51.14 -72.77 -12.47
C GLN A 284 50.58 -72.63 -11.03
N ASN A 285 49.57 -73.47 -10.84
CA ASN A 285 49.23 -74.32 -9.65
C ASN A 285 49.22 -73.69 -8.26
N ALA A 286 48.09 -73.68 -7.61
CA ALA A 286 47.70 -74.56 -6.51
C ALA A 286 46.55 -74.02 -5.69
N GLU A 287 45.60 -74.94 -5.46
CA GLU A 287 44.75 -75.18 -4.28
C GLU A 287 43.88 -74.06 -3.68
N ASN A 288 42.59 -74.36 -3.74
CA ASN A 288 41.52 -74.05 -2.78
C ASN A 288 41.85 -73.19 -1.55
N THR A 289 41.20 -72.05 -1.50
CA THR A 289 40.57 -71.53 -0.27
C THR A 289 39.38 -70.69 -0.66
N GLU A 290 38.19 -71.19 -0.26
CA GLU A 290 36.96 -70.40 -0.28
C GLU A 290 37.17 -69.09 0.56
N ASN A 291 37.22 -67.97 -0.13
CA ASN A 291 37.11 -66.67 0.56
C ASN A 291 36.00 -65.88 -0.10
N SER A 292 34.86 -65.89 0.59
CA SER A 292 33.68 -65.12 0.30
C SER A 292 34.09 -63.61 0.30
N SER A 293 34.43 -63.09 -0.87
CA SER A 293 34.53 -61.66 -1.10
C SER A 293 33.14 -61.10 -1.26
N THR A 294 32.54 -60.63 -0.17
CA THR A 294 31.42 -59.67 -0.22
C THR A 294 31.90 -58.44 -0.97
N SER A 295 31.52 -58.37 -2.23
CA SER A 295 31.65 -57.14 -3.01
C SER A 295 30.81 -56.06 -2.28
N ALA A 296 31.47 -55.17 -1.56
CA ALA A 296 30.87 -53.99 -1.01
C ALA A 296 30.47 -53.08 -2.17
N THR A 297 29.22 -53.23 -2.61
CA THR A 297 28.58 -52.25 -3.49
C THR A 297 28.64 -50.93 -2.79
N ALA A 298 29.45 -49.99 -3.28
CA ALA A 298 29.56 -48.66 -2.72
C ALA A 298 28.14 -48.04 -2.65
N ALA A 299 27.65 -47.80 -1.46
CA ALA A 299 26.32 -47.26 -1.25
C ALA A 299 26.29 -45.89 -1.92
N VAL A 300 25.42 -45.74 -2.92
CA VAL A 300 25.16 -44.43 -3.55
C VAL A 300 24.61 -43.50 -2.47
N PRO A 301 25.18 -42.33 -2.26
CA PRO A 301 24.67 -41.39 -1.23
C PRO A 301 23.23 -41.05 -1.56
N ALA A 302 22.34 -41.25 -0.58
CA ALA A 302 20.91 -40.92 -0.72
C ALA A 302 20.65 -39.39 -0.67
N VAL A 303 21.69 -38.61 -0.46
CA VAL A 303 21.62 -37.16 -0.23
C VAL A 303 22.73 -36.45 -1.01
N LYS A 304 22.47 -35.18 -1.36
CA LYS A 304 23.47 -34.26 -1.93
C LYS A 304 23.60 -33.02 -1.06
N THR A 305 24.74 -32.37 -1.15
CA THR A 305 24.99 -31.08 -0.52
C THR A 305 24.63 -29.97 -1.49
N VAL A 306 23.72 -29.07 -1.06
CA VAL A 306 23.32 -27.87 -1.83
C VAL A 306 23.70 -26.64 -1.05
N THR A 307 24.38 -25.73 -1.72
CA THR A 307 24.75 -24.42 -1.17
C THR A 307 23.78 -23.38 -1.70
N LYS A 308 23.09 -22.68 -0.80
CA LYS A 308 22.17 -21.60 -1.12
C LYS A 308 22.48 -20.32 -0.34
N LYS A 309 22.16 -19.16 -0.94
CA LYS A 309 22.17 -17.87 -0.24
C LYS A 309 20.82 -17.69 0.45
N VAL A 310 20.85 -17.40 1.74
CA VAL A 310 19.68 -17.06 2.56
C VAL A 310 19.86 -15.64 3.08
N THR A 311 18.88 -14.79 2.85
CA THR A 311 18.82 -13.45 3.44
C THR A 311 17.91 -13.49 4.64
N GLU A 312 18.34 -12.88 5.75
CA GLU A 312 17.60 -12.85 7.00
C GLU A 312 17.56 -11.42 7.54
N ALA A 313 16.43 -11.06 8.16
CA ALA A 313 16.31 -9.89 9.02
C ALA A 313 16.52 -10.29 10.48
N LYS A 314 17.09 -9.38 11.26
CA LYS A 314 17.09 -9.45 12.72
C LYS A 314 16.67 -8.11 13.26
N TYR A 315 15.65 -8.11 14.11
CA TYR A 315 15.18 -6.91 14.80
C TYR A 315 16.08 -6.64 16.00
N GLY A 316 16.68 -5.46 16.06
CA GLY A 316 17.63 -5.08 17.11
C GLY A 316 16.96 -4.71 18.43
N ILE A 317 15.64 -4.42 18.41
CA ILE A 317 14.87 -4.02 19.59
C ILE A 317 13.87 -5.14 19.90
N LYS A 318 13.90 -5.66 21.12
CA LYS A 318 12.96 -6.70 21.55
C LYS A 318 11.54 -6.14 21.64
N GLY A 319 10.58 -6.78 20.96
CA GLY A 319 9.18 -6.33 20.88
C GLY A 319 8.90 -5.35 19.73
N MET A 320 9.91 -5.02 18.92
CA MET A 320 9.71 -4.33 17.65
C MET A 320 8.83 -5.17 16.72
N GLU A 321 7.93 -4.51 16.03
CA GLU A 321 7.11 -5.10 14.97
C GLU A 321 6.98 -4.10 13.82
N ILE A 322 6.95 -4.59 12.59
CA ILE A 322 6.85 -3.75 11.39
C ILE A 322 5.47 -3.84 10.74
N ASP A 323 5.09 -2.76 10.08
CA ASP A 323 3.99 -2.69 9.14
C ASP A 323 4.49 -2.04 7.84
N LEU A 324 4.23 -2.70 6.71
CA LEU A 324 4.61 -2.22 5.40
C LEU A 324 3.45 -1.52 4.67
N GLY A 325 2.30 -1.31 5.32
CA GLY A 325 1.09 -0.72 4.73
C GLY A 325 1.28 0.64 4.09
N GLY A 326 2.21 1.46 4.60
CA GLY A 326 2.53 2.79 4.05
C GLY A 326 3.38 2.78 2.77
N ILE A 327 3.76 1.59 2.25
CA ILE A 327 4.56 1.46 1.01
C ILE A 327 4.08 0.29 0.14
N ALA A 328 3.25 -0.59 0.68
CA ALA A 328 2.86 -1.84 0.04
C ALA A 328 1.94 -1.63 -1.16
N LYS A 329 1.02 -0.65 -1.11
CA LYS A 329 0.10 -0.39 -2.23
C LYS A 329 0.84 0.21 -3.43
N GLY A 330 1.75 1.16 -3.20
CA GLY A 330 2.59 1.72 -4.24
C GLY A 330 3.47 0.66 -4.90
N TYR A 331 4.12 -0.19 -4.08
CA TYR A 331 4.90 -1.32 -4.57
C TYR A 331 4.04 -2.32 -5.38
N THR A 332 2.84 -2.61 -4.92
CA THR A 332 1.91 -3.49 -5.63
C THR A 332 1.54 -2.91 -6.99
N GLY A 333 1.31 -1.60 -7.07
CA GLY A 333 1.08 -0.91 -8.33
C GLY A 333 2.25 -1.05 -9.29
N ASP A 334 3.48 -0.80 -8.85
CA ASP A 334 4.70 -0.97 -9.66
C ASP A 334 4.83 -2.40 -10.19
N ARG A 335 4.50 -3.40 -9.35
CA ARG A 335 4.50 -4.82 -9.75
C ARG A 335 3.44 -5.12 -10.81
N VAL A 336 2.24 -4.57 -10.64
CA VAL A 336 1.16 -4.73 -11.64
C VAL A 336 1.54 -4.09 -12.97
N MET A 337 2.14 -2.88 -12.97
CA MET A 337 2.66 -2.25 -14.18
C MET A 337 3.70 -3.13 -14.89
N GLN A 338 4.58 -3.80 -14.12
CA GLN A 338 5.53 -4.76 -14.68
C GLN A 338 4.85 -6.00 -15.27
N VAL A 339 3.78 -6.51 -14.63
CA VAL A 339 2.97 -7.62 -15.16
C VAL A 339 2.33 -7.22 -16.48
N PHE A 340 1.74 -6.04 -16.57
CA PHE A 340 1.14 -5.49 -17.78
C PHE A 340 2.18 -5.36 -18.90
N LYS A 341 3.31 -4.73 -18.66
CA LYS A 341 4.42 -4.59 -19.62
C LYS A 341 4.89 -5.96 -20.15
N LYS A 342 5.08 -6.95 -19.26
CA LYS A 342 5.48 -8.33 -19.66
C LYS A 342 4.40 -9.05 -20.46
N ALA A 343 3.13 -8.72 -20.26
CA ALA A 343 2.01 -9.26 -21.06
C ALA A 343 1.83 -8.52 -22.40
N GLY A 344 2.64 -7.50 -22.69
CA GLY A 344 2.54 -6.70 -23.92
C GLY A 344 1.43 -5.65 -23.87
N ILE A 345 0.96 -5.27 -22.68
CA ILE A 345 0.04 -4.15 -22.48
C ILE A 345 0.85 -2.85 -22.46
N TYR A 346 0.41 -1.85 -23.21
CA TYR A 346 1.03 -0.53 -23.30
C TYR A 346 0.10 0.61 -22.89
N SER A 347 -1.15 0.30 -22.62
CA SER A 347 -2.18 1.24 -22.16
C SER A 347 -3.00 0.58 -21.06
N GLY A 348 -2.90 1.12 -19.84
CA GLY A 348 -3.59 0.57 -18.68
C GLY A 348 -3.66 1.56 -17.52
N LEU A 349 -4.61 1.35 -16.64
CA LEU A 349 -4.80 2.12 -15.42
C LEU A 349 -5.16 1.18 -14.29
N ILE A 350 -4.62 1.42 -13.11
CA ILE A 350 -5.05 0.75 -11.89
C ILE A 350 -5.36 1.76 -10.80
N SER A 351 -6.31 1.39 -9.94
CA SER A 351 -6.60 2.10 -8.69
C SER A 351 -6.61 1.08 -7.54
N LEU A 352 -5.72 1.25 -6.60
CA LEU A 352 -5.54 0.36 -5.46
C LEU A 352 -5.92 1.10 -4.17
N GLY A 353 -7.24 1.15 -3.89
CA GLY A 353 -7.75 1.90 -2.73
C GLY A 353 -7.41 3.38 -2.79
N GLY A 354 -7.55 4.02 -3.96
CA GLY A 354 -7.22 5.42 -4.17
C GLY A 354 -5.80 5.69 -4.68
N ASN A 355 -4.86 4.75 -4.55
CA ASN A 355 -3.54 4.84 -5.18
C ASN A 355 -3.67 4.51 -6.67
N VAL A 356 -3.53 5.50 -7.53
CA VAL A 356 -3.70 5.34 -8.99
C VAL A 356 -2.35 5.25 -9.67
N GLN A 357 -2.20 4.32 -10.61
CA GLN A 357 -1.04 4.28 -11.51
C GLN A 357 -1.50 4.08 -12.95
N ALA A 358 -0.85 4.78 -13.87
CA ALA A 358 -1.07 4.70 -15.31
C ALA A 358 0.13 4.08 -16.02
N LEU A 359 -0.17 3.25 -17.02
CA LEU A 359 0.78 2.73 -17.97
C LEU A 359 0.49 3.35 -19.34
N GLY A 360 1.49 4.06 -19.90
CA GLY A 360 1.35 4.76 -21.17
C GLY A 360 0.23 5.78 -21.18
N SER A 361 -0.28 6.05 -22.36
CA SER A 361 -1.43 6.89 -22.62
C SER A 361 -2.63 6.04 -23.02
N LYS A 362 -3.82 6.63 -23.15
CA LYS A 362 -4.99 5.96 -23.73
C LYS A 362 -4.73 5.54 -25.17
N PRO A 363 -5.50 4.61 -25.74
CA PRO A 363 -5.32 4.16 -27.12
C PRO A 363 -5.40 5.27 -28.18
N ASP A 364 -6.12 6.36 -27.91
CA ASP A 364 -6.21 7.53 -28.77
C ASP A 364 -5.02 8.51 -28.65
N GLY A 365 -4.03 8.17 -27.81
CA GLY A 365 -2.84 8.98 -27.53
C GLY A 365 -3.04 10.06 -26.47
N SER A 366 -4.26 10.28 -25.98
CA SER A 366 -4.51 11.24 -24.90
C SER A 366 -3.98 10.73 -23.54
N PRO A 367 -3.58 11.63 -22.62
CA PRO A 367 -3.19 11.22 -21.27
C PRO A 367 -4.36 10.65 -20.47
N TRP A 368 -4.04 9.87 -19.45
CA TRP A 368 -5.00 9.44 -18.44
C TRP A 368 -5.39 10.63 -17.57
N ARG A 369 -6.68 10.70 -17.21
CA ARG A 369 -7.20 11.76 -16.35
C ARG A 369 -7.58 11.19 -15.01
N VAL A 370 -6.89 11.64 -13.96
CA VAL A 370 -7.06 11.20 -12.58
C VAL A 370 -7.68 12.32 -11.77
N ALA A 371 -8.87 12.09 -11.23
CA ALA A 371 -9.50 13.01 -10.30
C ALA A 371 -8.87 12.85 -8.89
N ILE A 372 -8.49 13.95 -8.27
CA ILE A 372 -8.03 14.00 -6.88
C ILE A 372 -9.24 14.33 -6.01
N GLN A 373 -9.60 13.43 -5.10
CA GLN A 373 -10.76 13.58 -4.23
C GLN A 373 -10.64 14.79 -3.31
N ASP A 374 -11.76 15.49 -3.09
CA ASP A 374 -11.84 16.55 -2.09
C ASP A 374 -12.01 15.93 -0.69
N PRO A 375 -11.04 16.12 0.24
CA PRO A 375 -11.15 15.62 1.61
C PRO A 375 -12.32 16.16 2.42
N GLN A 376 -12.83 17.35 2.01
CA GLN A 376 -13.92 18.03 2.71
C GLN A 376 -15.30 17.67 2.15
N ASN A 377 -15.33 17.20 0.89
CA ASN A 377 -16.55 16.76 0.22
C ASN A 377 -16.30 15.51 -0.62
N GLU A 378 -16.57 14.34 -0.07
CA GLU A 378 -16.34 13.03 -0.72
C GLU A 378 -17.03 12.86 -2.09
N LEU A 379 -18.00 13.70 -2.42
CA LEU A 379 -18.74 13.66 -3.70
C LEU A 379 -18.12 14.58 -4.76
N GLU A 380 -17.10 15.37 -4.40
CA GLU A 380 -16.41 16.30 -5.27
C GLU A 380 -14.93 15.95 -5.41
N TYR A 381 -14.24 16.64 -6.28
CA TYR A 381 -12.81 16.51 -6.48
C TYR A 381 -12.12 17.87 -6.51
N LEU A 382 -10.92 17.93 -5.94
CA LEU A 382 -10.08 19.14 -5.93
C LEU A 382 -9.67 19.57 -7.33
N GLY A 383 -9.52 18.62 -8.22
CA GLY A 383 -9.11 18.84 -9.58
C GLY A 383 -8.84 17.54 -10.33
N VAL A 384 -8.44 17.68 -11.58
CA VAL A 384 -8.10 16.57 -12.47
C VAL A 384 -6.67 16.71 -12.96
N LEU A 385 -5.89 15.68 -12.77
CA LEU A 385 -4.50 15.58 -13.20
C LEU A 385 -4.40 14.72 -14.46
N GLU A 386 -3.68 15.18 -15.47
CA GLU A 386 -3.37 14.44 -16.70
C GLU A 386 -1.99 13.77 -16.55
N ILE A 387 -1.95 12.45 -16.70
CA ILE A 387 -0.73 11.65 -16.51
C ILE A 387 -0.53 10.61 -17.60
N SER A 388 0.74 10.23 -17.79
CA SER A 388 1.17 9.04 -18.54
C SER A 388 2.38 8.45 -17.84
N ASP A 389 2.43 7.12 -17.67
CA ASP A 389 3.52 6.40 -16.99
C ASP A 389 3.87 6.93 -15.58
N LYS A 390 2.87 7.40 -14.84
CA LYS A 390 3.04 7.93 -13.48
C LYS A 390 2.05 7.31 -12.50
N ALA A 391 2.44 7.35 -11.23
CA ALA A 391 1.61 7.11 -10.07
C ALA A 391 1.10 8.46 -9.50
N VAL A 392 -0.13 8.46 -9.01
CA VAL A 392 -0.77 9.54 -8.24
C VAL A 392 -1.28 8.90 -6.97
N ILE A 393 -0.65 9.22 -5.85
CA ILE A 393 -0.89 8.55 -4.57
C ILE A 393 -1.17 9.59 -3.50
N THR A 394 -2.29 9.43 -2.81
CA THR A 394 -2.76 10.37 -1.81
C THR A 394 -2.80 9.74 -0.42
N SER A 395 -2.30 10.46 0.57
CA SER A 395 -2.54 10.20 1.99
C SER A 395 -3.36 11.32 2.60
N GLY A 396 -4.39 10.97 3.39
CA GLY A 396 -5.25 11.94 4.05
C GLY A 396 -5.86 11.41 5.34
N GLY A 397 -6.08 12.34 6.29
CA GLY A 397 -6.66 12.01 7.60
C GLY A 397 -8.15 11.65 7.57
N TYR A 398 -8.80 11.72 6.41
CA TYR A 398 -10.21 11.39 6.20
C TYR A 398 -10.48 9.93 5.81
N GLU A 399 -9.46 9.16 5.43
CA GLU A 399 -9.64 7.79 4.95
C GLU A 399 -9.95 6.79 6.07
N ARG A 400 -9.13 6.80 7.13
CA ARG A 400 -9.28 5.90 8.29
C ARG A 400 -9.11 6.70 9.57
N PHE A 401 -10.21 6.89 10.31
CA PHE A 401 -10.22 7.62 11.57
C PHE A 401 -11.31 7.12 12.51
N PHE A 402 -11.24 7.52 13.76
CA PHE A 402 -12.33 7.44 14.72
C PHE A 402 -12.48 8.78 15.44
N GLU A 403 -13.61 8.98 16.08
CA GLU A 403 -13.88 10.19 16.85
C GLU A 403 -14.19 9.81 18.31
N GLU A 404 -13.52 10.49 19.23
CA GLU A 404 -13.75 10.39 20.67
C GLU A 404 -13.75 11.79 21.28
N ASP A 405 -14.79 12.13 22.06
CA ASP A 405 -14.99 13.44 22.70
C ASP A 405 -14.90 14.64 21.74
N GLY A 406 -15.34 14.46 20.49
CA GLY A 406 -15.34 15.51 19.45
C GLY A 406 -14.00 15.75 18.78
N VAL A 407 -13.00 14.94 19.11
CA VAL A 407 -11.67 14.97 18.47
C VAL A 407 -11.56 13.81 17.49
N ARG A 408 -11.05 14.10 16.28
CA ARG A 408 -10.78 13.10 15.24
C ARG A 408 -9.35 12.58 15.36
N TYR A 409 -9.21 11.26 15.39
CA TYR A 409 -7.93 10.55 15.44
C TYR A 409 -7.81 9.68 14.20
N HIS A 410 -6.92 10.05 13.28
CA HIS A 410 -6.69 9.30 12.05
C HIS A 410 -5.45 8.39 12.15
N HIS A 411 -5.32 7.45 11.21
CA HIS A 411 -4.32 6.38 11.22
C HIS A 411 -2.89 6.83 10.86
N ILE A 412 -2.69 8.05 10.33
CA ILE A 412 -1.37 8.56 9.98
C ILE A 412 -0.71 9.08 11.26
N ILE A 413 0.12 8.22 11.87
CA ILE A 413 0.80 8.51 13.13
C ILE A 413 2.13 9.22 12.87
N ASP A 414 2.38 10.32 13.57
CA ASP A 414 3.69 10.98 13.59
C ASP A 414 4.66 10.16 14.48
N PRO A 415 5.74 9.59 13.92
CA PRO A 415 6.68 8.78 14.69
C PRO A 415 7.44 9.56 15.77
N ARG A 416 7.45 10.89 15.69
CA ARG A 416 8.08 11.77 16.71
C ARG A 416 7.26 11.84 18.00
N THR A 417 5.95 11.72 17.89
CA THR A 417 5.01 11.93 18.98
C THR A 417 4.21 10.70 19.37
N GLY A 418 3.97 9.79 18.40
CA GLY A 418 3.09 8.63 18.55
C GLY A 418 1.59 8.96 18.50
N TYR A 419 1.25 10.21 18.21
CA TYR A 419 -0.12 10.69 17.97
C TYR A 419 -0.41 10.82 16.48
N PRO A 420 -1.68 10.86 16.07
CA PRO A 420 -2.06 11.29 14.73
C PRO A 420 -1.40 12.61 14.37
N ALA A 421 -0.87 12.72 13.15
CA ALA A 421 -0.16 13.92 12.70
C ALA A 421 -1.10 15.13 12.66
N ASP A 422 -0.63 16.26 13.17
CA ASP A 422 -1.31 17.56 13.14
C ASP A 422 -0.39 18.59 12.49
N SER A 423 -0.22 18.48 11.18
CA SER A 423 0.71 19.29 10.38
C SER A 423 0.05 20.48 9.69
N GLY A 424 -1.28 20.63 9.86
CA GLY A 424 -2.08 21.60 9.12
C GLY A 424 -2.44 21.19 7.69
N LEU A 425 -1.98 20.02 7.22
CA LEU A 425 -2.41 19.41 5.97
C LEU A 425 -3.60 18.48 6.20
N ILE A 426 -4.52 18.42 5.23
CA ILE A 426 -5.64 17.47 5.23
C ILE A 426 -5.47 16.40 4.16
N SER A 427 -4.70 16.67 3.10
CA SER A 427 -4.25 15.68 2.13
C SER A 427 -2.87 15.99 1.56
N ALA A 428 -2.16 14.94 1.15
CA ALA A 428 -0.89 15.01 0.43
C ALA A 428 -0.90 14.00 -0.72
N THR A 429 -0.93 14.52 -1.95
CA THR A 429 -0.90 13.75 -3.19
C THR A 429 0.48 13.84 -3.81
N ILE A 430 1.11 12.71 -4.09
CA ILE A 430 2.43 12.59 -4.71
C ILE A 430 2.28 12.07 -6.12
N ILE A 431 3.03 12.67 -7.05
CA ILE A 431 3.10 12.30 -8.46
C ILE A 431 4.52 11.88 -8.77
N SER A 432 4.72 10.62 -9.18
CA SER A 432 6.05 10.05 -9.46
C SER A 432 5.96 8.91 -10.47
N GLU A 433 7.07 8.62 -11.17
CA GLU A 433 7.21 7.39 -11.96
C GLU A 433 7.41 6.14 -11.08
N ASP A 434 7.83 6.33 -9.82
CA ASP A 434 8.04 5.30 -8.81
C ASP A 434 6.87 5.30 -7.82
N GLY A 435 5.93 4.37 -7.99
CA GLY A 435 4.75 4.25 -7.12
C GLY A 435 5.11 3.88 -5.68
N THR A 436 6.14 3.09 -5.49
CA THR A 436 6.64 2.71 -4.16
C THR A 436 7.15 3.94 -3.39
N LEU A 437 7.91 4.80 -4.06
CA LEU A 437 8.39 6.06 -3.50
C LEU A 437 7.21 6.99 -3.18
N ALA A 438 6.26 7.12 -4.14
CA ALA A 438 5.11 8.00 -3.97
C ALA A 438 4.24 7.61 -2.77
N ASP A 439 4.03 6.31 -2.51
CA ASP A 439 3.24 5.82 -1.38
C ASP A 439 3.89 6.21 -0.04
N GLY A 440 5.18 5.95 0.12
CA GLY A 440 5.90 6.34 1.35
C GLY A 440 6.03 7.86 1.52
N LEU A 441 6.19 8.62 0.43
CA LEU A 441 6.28 10.07 0.49
C LEU A 441 4.94 10.74 0.78
N SER A 442 3.80 10.18 0.33
CA SER A 442 2.48 10.76 0.62
C SER A 442 2.22 10.82 2.12
N THR A 443 2.56 9.77 2.85
CA THR A 443 2.51 9.72 4.31
C THR A 443 3.53 10.67 4.94
N SER A 444 4.77 10.67 4.44
CA SER A 444 5.84 11.49 5.02
C SER A 444 5.58 12.99 4.87
N LEU A 445 5.16 13.44 3.69
CA LEU A 445 4.87 14.86 3.44
C LEU A 445 3.62 15.33 4.20
N PHE A 446 2.63 14.45 4.35
CA PHE A 446 1.49 14.73 5.21
C PHE A 446 1.92 15.02 6.67
N ILE A 447 2.90 14.26 7.19
CA ILE A 447 3.43 14.44 8.55
C ILE A 447 4.34 15.69 8.63
N MET A 448 5.15 15.96 7.59
CA MET A 448 6.03 17.14 7.52
C MET A 448 5.25 18.46 7.62
N GLY A 449 4.08 18.53 7.01
CA GLY A 449 3.40 19.79 6.78
C GLY A 449 4.03 20.58 5.62
N LYS A 450 3.39 21.69 5.28
CA LYS A 450 3.68 22.46 4.06
C LYS A 450 5.14 22.92 3.96
N ASP A 451 5.69 23.51 5.01
CA ASP A 451 6.99 24.21 4.93
C ASP A 451 8.15 23.22 4.80
N GLU A 452 8.16 22.15 5.62
CA GLU A 452 9.16 21.09 5.56
C GLU A 452 9.04 20.29 4.25
N ALA A 453 7.81 20.00 3.80
CA ALA A 453 7.55 19.31 2.54
C ALA A 453 8.06 20.11 1.33
N GLU A 454 7.92 21.45 1.34
CA GLU A 454 8.43 22.34 0.31
C GLU A 454 9.97 22.31 0.23
N GLU A 455 10.65 22.34 1.38
CA GLU A 455 12.12 22.23 1.43
C GLU A 455 12.60 20.86 0.97
N PHE A 456 11.92 19.81 1.42
CA PHE A 456 12.22 18.41 1.02
C PHE A 456 12.04 18.22 -0.49
N TRP A 457 10.94 18.70 -1.08
CA TRP A 457 10.72 18.63 -2.51
C TRP A 457 11.79 19.38 -3.31
N ARG A 458 12.17 20.56 -2.90
CA ARG A 458 13.22 21.32 -3.60
C ARG A 458 14.56 20.57 -3.70
N ALA A 459 14.85 19.74 -2.71
CA ALA A 459 16.04 18.88 -2.69
C ALA A 459 15.88 17.61 -3.53
N ASN A 460 14.64 17.22 -3.89
CA ASN A 460 14.31 15.96 -4.56
C ASN A 460 13.36 16.14 -5.76
N SER A 461 13.31 17.33 -6.34
CA SER A 461 12.34 17.70 -7.38
C SER A 461 12.57 17.03 -8.75
N ASP A 462 13.55 16.18 -8.85
CA ASP A 462 13.80 15.27 -9.95
C ASP A 462 13.13 13.89 -9.79
N LYS A 463 12.64 13.57 -8.57
CA LYS A 463 12.05 12.27 -8.24
C LYS A 463 10.53 12.30 -8.21
N PHE A 464 9.93 13.42 -7.81
CA PHE A 464 8.47 13.53 -7.64
C PHE A 464 7.99 14.98 -7.68
N ASP A 465 6.69 15.13 -7.90
CA ASP A 465 5.92 16.35 -7.71
C ASP A 465 4.82 16.11 -6.66
N TYR A 466 4.15 17.18 -6.20
CA TYR A 466 3.07 17.05 -5.22
C TYR A 466 1.94 18.08 -5.39
N ILE A 467 0.77 17.70 -4.86
CA ILE A 467 -0.36 18.57 -4.58
C ILE A 467 -0.70 18.39 -3.10
N LEU A 468 -0.51 19.45 -2.28
CA LEU A 468 -0.85 19.45 -0.86
C LEU A 468 -2.07 20.31 -0.64
N GLU A 469 -3.00 19.87 0.21
CA GLU A 469 -4.13 20.66 0.67
C GLU A 469 -4.01 20.93 2.17
N SER A 470 -4.11 22.19 2.53
CA SER A 470 -4.14 22.63 3.92
C SER A 470 -5.57 22.77 4.45
N ALA A 471 -5.72 22.71 5.77
CA ALA A 471 -7.01 22.79 6.46
C ALA A 471 -7.78 24.10 6.16
N ASP A 472 -7.12 25.14 5.68
CA ASP A 472 -7.74 26.40 5.23
C ASP A 472 -8.18 26.40 3.76
N GLY A 473 -8.13 25.23 3.08
CA GLY A 473 -8.59 25.03 1.70
C GLY A 473 -7.64 25.55 0.62
N ARG A 474 -6.37 25.81 0.95
CA ARG A 474 -5.36 26.19 -0.05
C ARG A 474 -4.70 24.96 -0.64
N LEU A 475 -4.49 25.01 -1.96
CA LEU A 475 -3.72 23.99 -2.67
C LEU A 475 -2.32 24.51 -2.96
N TYR A 476 -1.31 23.72 -2.60
CA TYR A 476 0.10 23.95 -2.93
C TYR A 476 0.50 22.93 -4.00
N VAL A 477 0.83 23.43 -5.19
CA VAL A 477 1.12 22.58 -6.35
C VAL A 477 2.54 22.88 -6.83
N THR A 478 3.35 21.85 -7.01
CA THR A 478 4.70 21.98 -7.56
C THR A 478 4.65 22.37 -9.04
N GLU A 479 5.64 23.13 -9.49
CA GLU A 479 5.67 23.69 -10.85
C GLU A 479 5.64 22.63 -11.97
N GLY A 480 6.09 21.39 -11.67
CA GLY A 480 6.09 20.28 -12.63
C GLY A 480 4.69 19.83 -13.06
N ASP A 481 3.70 19.99 -12.19
CA ASP A 481 2.32 19.54 -12.46
C ASP A 481 1.32 20.68 -12.78
N VAL A 482 1.74 21.94 -12.69
CA VAL A 482 0.83 23.07 -12.96
C VAL A 482 0.19 23.02 -14.34
N GLY A 483 0.91 22.52 -15.36
CA GLY A 483 0.40 22.42 -16.72
C GLY A 483 -0.55 21.23 -16.96
N SER A 484 -0.49 20.21 -16.11
CA SER A 484 -1.26 18.97 -16.19
C SER A 484 -2.42 18.89 -15.19
N PHE A 485 -2.47 19.82 -14.21
CA PHE A 485 -3.50 19.87 -13.18
C PHE A 485 -4.54 20.97 -13.45
N THR A 486 -5.78 20.55 -13.65
CA THR A 486 -6.92 21.46 -13.84
C THR A 486 -7.76 21.51 -12.57
N THR A 487 -7.92 22.70 -11.98
CA THR A 487 -8.69 22.91 -10.75
C THR A 487 -9.40 24.26 -10.76
N ASN A 488 -10.51 24.37 -10.03
CA ASN A 488 -11.20 25.63 -9.73
C ASN A 488 -10.76 26.22 -8.39
N ALA A 489 -9.99 25.49 -7.60
CA ALA A 489 -9.51 25.92 -6.28
C ALA A 489 -8.38 26.93 -6.41
N LYS A 490 -8.21 27.76 -5.35
CA LYS A 490 -7.10 28.69 -5.28
C LYS A 490 -5.78 27.94 -5.06
N THR A 491 -4.89 28.07 -6.03
CA THR A 491 -3.61 27.35 -6.07
C THR A 491 -2.43 28.27 -5.79
N ILE A 492 -1.47 27.78 -4.99
CA ILE A 492 -0.17 28.40 -4.76
C ILE A 492 0.88 27.51 -5.45
N VAL A 493 1.60 28.08 -6.42
CA VAL A 493 2.61 27.34 -7.17
C VAL A 493 3.93 27.35 -6.42
N ILE A 494 4.45 26.15 -6.11
CA ILE A 494 5.76 25.96 -5.50
C ILE A 494 6.81 25.77 -6.59
N ARG A 495 7.84 26.57 -6.56
CA ARG A 495 8.89 26.61 -7.59
C ARG A 495 10.23 26.12 -7.07
N LYS A 496 11.02 25.51 -7.94
CA LYS A 496 12.45 25.27 -7.69
C LYS A 496 13.13 26.59 -7.39
N LYS A 497 14.08 26.61 -6.46
CA LYS A 497 14.93 27.81 -6.29
C LYS A 497 15.72 28.02 -7.58
N LYS A 498 15.70 29.27 -8.10
CA LYS A 498 16.53 29.67 -9.25
C LYS A 498 18.00 29.64 -8.86
#